data_38d27b1b67c77b36a93a48679e661a52
#
_entry.id   38d27b1b67c77b36a93a48679e661a52
#
_cell.length_a   1.000
_cell.length_b   1.000
_cell.length_c   1.000
_cell.angle_alpha   90.00
_cell.angle_beta   90.00
_cell.angle_gamma   90.00
#
_symmetry.space_group_name_H-M   'P 1'
#
loop_
_entity.id
_entity.type
_entity.pdbx_description
1 polymer ?
#
loop_
_entity_poly.entity_id
_entity_poly.type
_entity_poly.pdbx_seq_one_letter_code
_entity_poly.pdbx_strand_id
1 'polypeptide(L)'
;MPQEHRANAILPCSDLDASQAFYERLGFALASDYGHYRILSDGSGWHLHLTQTSGGWLMPGHNPFGIYLYVEDVDAVADRVRELIIEPGAPHMKPWGTYEFAVSDPDGVLVRVGRSH
;
A
#
# COMPACT_ATOMS: atom_id res chain seq x y z
N MET A 1 -2.03 0.12 29.43
CA MET A 1 -2.67 -0.82 28.49
C MET A 1 -1.63 -1.64 27.77
N PRO A 2 -1.82 -2.94 27.68
CA PRO A 2 -0.91 -3.76 26.88
C PRO A 2 -0.97 -3.36 25.40
N GLN A 3 0.16 -3.47 24.74
CA GLN A 3 0.27 -3.21 23.31
C GLN A 3 -0.33 -4.40 22.54
N GLU A 4 -1.16 -4.12 21.53
CA GLU A 4 -1.63 -5.16 20.62
C GLU A 4 -0.47 -5.74 19.81
N HIS A 5 -0.54 -7.05 19.57
CA HIS A 5 0.40 -7.68 18.64
C HIS A 5 -0.06 -7.38 17.21
N ARG A 6 0.75 -6.70 16.47
CA ARG A 6 0.54 -6.47 15.03
C ARG A 6 1.89 -6.23 14.36
N ALA A 7 1.93 -6.47 13.07
CA ALA A 7 3.11 -6.20 12.27
C ALA A 7 2.78 -5.12 11.26
N ASN A 8 3.63 -4.11 11.16
CA ASN A 8 3.48 -3.04 10.18
C ASN A 8 4.71 -3.01 9.30
N ALA A 9 4.52 -2.91 7.99
CA ALA A 9 5.63 -2.72 7.07
C ALA A 9 6.23 -1.32 7.25
N ILE A 10 7.54 -1.22 7.10
CA ILE A 10 8.26 0.05 7.01
C ILE A 10 8.79 0.12 5.57
N LEU A 11 8.24 1.02 4.77
CA LEU A 11 8.60 1.13 3.37
C LEU A 11 9.55 2.31 3.16
N PRO A 12 10.74 2.05 2.58
CA PRO A 12 11.62 3.13 2.18
C PRO A 12 11.02 3.87 0.98
N CYS A 13 11.10 5.19 0.99
CA CYS A 13 10.53 6.04 -0.04
C CYS A 13 11.58 7.02 -0.56
N SER A 14 11.62 7.19 -1.86
CA SER A 14 12.47 8.22 -2.47
C SER A 14 11.84 9.61 -2.33
N ASP A 15 10.50 9.68 -2.23
CA ASP A 15 9.75 10.92 -2.07
C ASP A 15 8.55 10.63 -1.16
N LEU A 16 8.64 11.03 0.11
CA LEU A 16 7.58 10.79 1.09
C LEU A 16 6.24 11.38 0.68
N ASP A 17 6.24 12.58 0.11
CA ASP A 17 4.99 13.22 -0.28
C ASP A 17 4.29 12.46 -1.40
N ALA A 18 5.04 11.99 -2.38
CA ALA A 18 4.49 11.18 -3.47
C ALA A 18 3.94 9.86 -2.96
N SER A 19 4.67 9.19 -2.07
CA SER A 19 4.23 7.92 -1.48
C SER A 19 3.00 8.10 -0.61
N GLN A 20 2.97 9.14 0.22
CA GLN A 20 1.79 9.44 1.04
C GLN A 20 0.56 9.69 0.15
N ALA A 21 0.71 10.50 -0.90
CA ALA A 21 -0.40 10.79 -1.81
C ALA A 21 -0.94 9.52 -2.47
N PHE A 22 -0.04 8.61 -2.86
CA PHE A 22 -0.46 7.32 -3.43
C PHE A 22 -1.29 6.51 -2.43
N TYR A 23 -0.79 6.34 -1.19
CA TYR A 23 -1.50 5.53 -0.19
C TYR A 23 -2.79 6.19 0.29
N GLU A 24 -2.86 7.52 0.27
CA GLU A 24 -4.11 8.23 0.57
C GLU A 24 -5.21 7.86 -0.43
N ARG A 25 -4.87 7.63 -1.69
CA ARG A 25 -5.85 7.20 -2.69
C ARG A 25 -6.44 5.83 -2.38
N LEU A 26 -5.68 4.96 -1.72
CA LEU A 26 -6.17 3.65 -1.29
C LEU A 26 -7.04 3.72 -0.03
N GLY A 27 -6.99 4.84 0.69
CA GLY A 27 -7.80 5.04 1.89
C GLY A 27 -7.01 5.29 3.16
N PHE A 28 -5.67 5.34 3.09
CA PHE A 28 -4.85 5.70 4.23
C PHE A 28 -4.96 7.19 4.53
N ALA A 29 -4.69 7.56 5.76
CA ALA A 29 -4.54 8.94 6.19
C ALA A 29 -3.30 9.06 7.07
N LEU A 30 -2.71 10.24 7.10
CA LEU A 30 -1.55 10.51 7.95
C LEU A 30 -1.97 10.48 9.42
N ALA A 31 -1.38 9.56 10.19
CA ALA A 31 -1.63 9.43 11.62
C ALA A 31 -0.56 10.16 12.45
N SER A 32 0.71 10.08 12.02
CA SER A 32 1.80 10.76 12.70
C SER A 32 2.87 11.17 11.71
N ASP A 33 3.44 12.35 11.89
CA ASP A 33 4.49 12.89 11.03
C ASP A 33 5.70 13.30 11.88
N TYR A 34 6.82 12.64 11.62
CA TYR A 34 8.10 12.92 12.29
C TYR A 34 9.12 13.54 11.33
N GLY A 35 8.63 14.15 10.24
CA GLY A 35 9.46 14.76 9.21
C GLY A 35 9.84 13.75 8.12
N HIS A 36 10.89 12.99 8.35
CA HIS A 36 11.34 11.98 7.39
C HIS A 36 10.81 10.58 7.68
N TYR A 37 9.88 10.45 8.62
CA TYR A 37 9.23 9.19 8.96
C TYR A 37 7.74 9.47 9.23
N ARG A 38 6.86 8.74 8.55
CA ARG A 38 5.42 8.97 8.66
C ARG A 38 4.69 7.66 8.93
N ILE A 39 3.63 7.76 9.73
CA ILE A 39 2.76 6.62 10.03
C ILE A 39 1.41 6.90 9.40
N LEU A 40 0.94 5.97 8.58
CA LEU A 40 -0.36 6.06 7.93
C LEU A 40 -1.29 4.98 8.47
N SER A 41 -2.59 5.28 8.49
CA SER A 41 -3.63 4.35 8.92
C SER A 41 -4.90 4.61 8.13
N ASP A 42 -5.69 3.55 7.85
CA ASP A 42 -7.02 3.72 7.26
C ASP A 42 -8.14 3.83 8.31
N GLY A 43 -7.76 3.71 9.59
CA GLY A 43 -8.73 3.75 10.70
C GLY A 43 -9.47 2.44 10.93
N SER A 44 -9.24 1.42 10.12
CA SER A 44 -9.97 0.15 10.18
C SER A 44 -9.07 -1.09 10.31
N GLY A 45 -7.76 -0.90 10.36
CA GLY A 45 -6.82 -2.00 10.57
C GLY A 45 -5.59 -1.96 9.70
N TRP A 46 -5.61 -1.24 8.61
CA TRP A 46 -4.40 -1.06 7.80
C TRP A 46 -3.48 -0.02 8.45
N HIS A 47 -2.24 -0.40 8.65
CA HIS A 47 -1.20 0.48 9.20
C HIS A 47 0.05 0.36 8.35
N LEU A 48 0.74 1.46 8.12
CA LEU A 48 1.91 1.49 7.27
C LEU A 48 2.85 2.59 7.74
N HIS A 49 4.15 2.30 7.74
CA HIS A 49 5.17 3.31 8.03
C HIS A 49 5.93 3.62 6.75
N LEU A 50 6.21 4.89 6.53
CA LEU A 50 7.01 5.36 5.40
C LEU A 50 8.25 6.06 5.95
N THR A 51 9.41 5.75 5.38
CA THR A 51 10.66 6.39 5.78
C THR A 51 11.38 6.95 4.56
N GLN A 52 11.83 8.20 4.64
CA GLN A 52 12.60 8.83 3.57
C GLN A 52 13.96 8.18 3.47
N THR A 53 14.35 7.79 2.26
CA THR A 53 15.69 7.22 2.03
C THR A 53 16.64 8.25 1.45
N SER A 54 17.93 7.94 1.54
CA SER A 54 18.96 8.70 0.84
C SER A 54 18.85 8.49 -0.67
N GLY A 55 19.24 9.48 -1.43
CA GLY A 55 19.24 9.40 -2.89
C GLY A 55 20.06 8.20 -3.37
N GLY A 56 19.53 7.46 -4.34
CA GLY A 56 20.21 6.31 -4.93
C GLY A 56 20.10 5.02 -4.14
N TRP A 57 19.46 5.01 -2.99
CA TRP A 57 19.30 3.79 -2.21
C TRP A 57 18.28 2.83 -2.81
N LEU A 58 17.22 3.37 -3.43
CA LEU A 58 16.24 2.58 -4.15
C LEU A 58 16.55 2.62 -5.64
N MET A 59 16.61 1.45 -6.26
CA MET A 59 16.84 1.33 -7.71
C MET A 59 15.51 1.16 -8.41
N PRO A 60 15.17 2.02 -9.38
CA PRO A 60 13.93 1.88 -10.13
C PRO A 60 13.80 0.49 -10.78
N GLY A 61 12.63 -0.11 -10.64
CA GLY A 61 12.37 -1.42 -11.21
C GLY A 61 12.96 -2.60 -10.42
N HIS A 62 13.61 -2.35 -9.30
CA HIS A 62 14.26 -3.39 -8.49
C HIS A 62 13.79 -3.45 -7.06
N ASN A 63 12.59 -2.95 -6.76
CA ASN A 63 12.02 -3.04 -5.41
C ASN A 63 11.37 -4.41 -5.21
N PRO A 64 11.89 -5.25 -4.31
CA PRO A 64 11.34 -6.60 -4.11
C PRO A 64 10.17 -6.65 -3.13
N PHE A 65 9.82 -5.53 -2.50
CA PHE A 65 8.80 -5.53 -1.47
C PHE A 65 7.39 -5.57 -2.05
N GLY A 66 6.50 -6.23 -1.30
CA GLY A 66 5.09 -6.23 -1.60
C GLY A 66 4.30 -6.18 -0.31
N ILE A 67 3.08 -5.67 -0.39
CA ILE A 67 2.13 -5.71 0.72
C ILE A 67 0.79 -6.21 0.19
N TYR A 68 0.03 -6.86 1.06
CA TYR A 68 -1.31 -7.32 0.74
C TYR A 68 -2.28 -6.65 1.70
N LEU A 69 -3.25 -5.93 1.16
CA LEU A 69 -4.27 -5.23 1.93
C LEU A 69 -5.58 -6.01 1.80
N TYR A 70 -6.05 -6.57 2.90
CA TYR A 70 -7.32 -7.28 2.93
C TYR A 70 -8.47 -6.30 3.17
N VAL A 71 -9.52 -6.41 2.38
CA VAL A 71 -10.70 -5.57 2.50
C VAL A 71 -11.92 -6.31 1.96
N GLU A 72 -13.09 -6.09 2.55
CA GLU A 72 -14.31 -6.73 2.07
C GLU A 72 -14.76 -6.16 0.73
N ASP A 73 -14.83 -4.84 0.60
CA ASP A 73 -15.28 -4.17 -0.62
C ASP A 73 -14.10 -3.81 -1.52
N VAL A 74 -13.58 -4.81 -2.21
CA VAL A 74 -12.43 -4.66 -3.13
C VAL A 74 -12.76 -3.70 -4.27
N ASP A 75 -13.99 -3.77 -4.80
CA ASP A 75 -14.39 -2.92 -5.92
C ASP A 75 -14.38 -1.44 -5.56
N ALA A 76 -14.79 -1.09 -4.34
CA ALA A 76 -14.78 0.29 -3.89
C ALA A 76 -13.36 0.86 -3.86
N VAL A 77 -12.39 0.06 -3.38
CA VAL A 77 -10.99 0.50 -3.37
C VAL A 77 -10.45 0.59 -4.80
N ALA A 78 -10.78 -0.40 -5.64
CA ALA A 78 -10.36 -0.39 -7.05
C ALA A 78 -10.82 0.87 -7.77
N ASP A 79 -12.04 1.34 -7.50
CA ASP A 79 -12.58 2.53 -8.15
C ASP A 79 -11.75 3.80 -7.85
N ARG A 80 -11.12 3.86 -6.67
CA ARG A 80 -10.27 5.00 -6.29
C ARG A 80 -8.96 5.07 -7.06
N VAL A 81 -8.50 3.93 -7.59
CA VAL A 81 -7.18 3.80 -8.24
C VAL A 81 -7.26 3.13 -9.60
N ARG A 82 -8.41 3.21 -10.26
CA ARG A 82 -8.71 2.44 -11.48
C ARG A 82 -7.62 2.58 -12.55
N GLU A 83 -7.12 3.78 -12.79
CA GLU A 83 -6.10 4.03 -13.80
C GLU A 83 -4.71 3.49 -13.42
N LEU A 84 -4.52 3.11 -12.16
CA LEU A 84 -3.24 2.59 -11.66
C LEU A 84 -3.18 1.07 -11.64
N ILE A 85 -4.31 0.39 -11.90
CA ILE A 85 -4.36 -1.06 -11.84
C ILE A 85 -3.45 -1.67 -12.89
N ILE A 86 -2.57 -2.57 -12.46
CA ILE A 86 -1.53 -3.16 -13.33
C ILE A 86 -2.13 -4.17 -14.29
N GLU A 87 -3.01 -5.05 -13.80
CA GLU A 87 -3.57 -6.13 -14.61
C GLU A 87 -4.85 -5.69 -15.31
N PRO A 88 -4.93 -5.79 -16.63
CA PRO A 88 -6.17 -5.47 -17.35
C PRO A 88 -7.35 -6.30 -16.86
N GLY A 89 -8.48 -5.66 -16.68
CA GLY A 89 -9.71 -6.32 -16.25
C GLY A 89 -9.83 -6.63 -14.77
N ALA A 90 -8.80 -6.35 -13.98
CA ALA A 90 -8.86 -6.52 -12.51
C ALA A 90 -9.71 -5.42 -11.87
N PRO A 91 -10.34 -5.66 -10.69
CA PRO A 91 -10.23 -6.89 -9.87
C PRO A 91 -10.90 -8.10 -10.53
N HIS A 92 -10.34 -9.28 -10.30
CA HIS A 92 -10.96 -10.53 -10.75
C HIS A 92 -10.52 -11.68 -9.85
N MET A 93 -11.23 -12.81 -9.96
CA MET A 93 -10.89 -14.02 -9.23
C MET A 93 -9.58 -14.60 -9.71
N LYS A 94 -8.72 -14.96 -8.76
CA LYS A 94 -7.47 -15.65 -9.04
C LYS A 94 -7.64 -17.16 -8.85
N PRO A 95 -6.83 -17.99 -9.56
CA PRO A 95 -6.91 -19.44 -9.40
C PRO A 95 -6.70 -19.92 -7.96
N TRP A 96 -6.01 -19.15 -7.14
CA TRP A 96 -5.73 -19.50 -5.74
C TRP A 96 -6.82 -19.05 -4.76
N GLY A 97 -7.93 -18.50 -5.25
CA GLY A 97 -9.11 -18.27 -4.42
C GLY A 97 -9.29 -16.87 -3.86
N THR A 98 -8.56 -15.90 -4.35
CA THR A 98 -8.74 -14.49 -3.93
C THR A 98 -9.37 -13.67 -5.05
N TYR A 99 -10.17 -12.67 -4.66
CA TYR A 99 -10.67 -11.65 -5.57
C TYR A 99 -9.84 -10.39 -5.32
N GLU A 100 -9.02 -10.00 -6.30
CA GLU A 100 -8.00 -8.99 -6.03
C GLU A 100 -7.57 -8.20 -7.26
N PHE A 101 -6.90 -7.09 -7.00
CA PHE A 101 -6.15 -6.32 -8.00
C PHE A 101 -4.80 -5.90 -7.43
N ALA A 102 -3.94 -5.39 -8.29
CA ALA A 102 -2.62 -4.92 -7.90
C ALA A 102 -2.33 -3.55 -8.49
N VAL A 103 -1.62 -2.74 -7.73
CA VAL A 103 -1.07 -1.46 -8.15
C VAL A 103 0.40 -1.41 -7.71
N SER A 104 1.17 -0.48 -8.28
CA SER A 104 2.55 -0.23 -7.89
C SER A 104 2.63 1.13 -7.22
N ASP A 105 3.30 1.22 -6.08
CA ASP A 105 3.54 2.52 -5.46
C ASP A 105 4.64 3.28 -6.25
N PRO A 106 4.92 4.55 -5.92
CA PRO A 106 5.91 5.33 -6.67
C PRO A 106 7.31 4.74 -6.71
N ASP A 107 7.68 3.91 -5.73
CA ASP A 107 8.99 3.26 -5.66
C ASP A 107 8.97 1.81 -6.13
N GLY A 108 7.87 1.35 -6.71
CA GLY A 108 7.79 0.00 -7.26
C GLY A 108 7.35 -1.08 -6.27
N VAL A 109 6.89 -0.72 -5.09
CA VAL A 109 6.31 -1.69 -4.15
C VAL A 109 5.03 -2.25 -4.77
N LEU A 110 4.93 -3.57 -4.83
CA LEU A 110 3.71 -4.23 -5.29
C LEU A 110 2.66 -4.17 -4.19
N VAL A 111 1.53 -3.56 -4.48
CA VAL A 111 0.42 -3.46 -3.54
C VAL A 111 -0.75 -4.25 -4.09
N ARG A 112 -1.09 -5.35 -3.42
CA ARG A 112 -2.27 -6.14 -3.74
C ARG A 112 -3.40 -5.79 -2.79
N VAL A 113 -4.60 -5.66 -3.33
CA VAL A 113 -5.81 -5.38 -2.54
C VAL A 113 -6.82 -6.46 -2.87
N GLY A 114 -7.32 -7.14 -1.85
CA GLY A 114 -8.22 -8.24 -2.12
C GLY A 114 -8.89 -8.83 -0.89
N ARG A 115 -9.61 -9.92 -1.14
CA ARG A 115 -10.27 -10.71 -0.10
C ARG A 115 -10.18 -12.18 -0.44
N SER A 116 -10.21 -13.00 0.58
CA SER A 116 -10.37 -14.44 0.43
C SER A 116 -11.79 -14.76 -0.04
N HIS A 117 -11.91 -15.90 -0.67
CA HIS A 117 -13.21 -16.28 -1.23
C HIS A 117 -13.73 -17.60 -0.68
#